data_03df2ff2d26a98c056f5697a85017737
#
_entry.id   03df2ff2d26a98c056f5697a85017737
#
_cell.length_a   1.000
_cell.length_b   1.000
_cell.length_c   1.000
_cell.angle_alpha   90.00
_cell.angle_beta   90.00
_cell.angle_gamma   90.00
#
_symmetry.space_group_name_H-M   'P 1'
#
loop_
_entity.id
_entity.type
_entity.pdbx_description
1 polymer ?
#
loop_
_entity_poly.entity_id
_entity_poly.type
_entity_poly.pdbx_seq_one_letter_code
_entity_poly.pdbx_strand_id
1 'polypeptide(L)'
;MRSRSIRSATAAALAGTVALTAAACSTPTSGKGGASGAQDSAVVGIAYEPESLSPLLGYGKDGNSKIFDGLLTHDADMKLRPALAAKLPEVSDDGRTYTYTLRDGVTFSDGKPFTADDVVFTYETILDAKTNNASKAELDALEKVEKKDARTVVFHLKYPYAPFAERTVLPIAPQHVAGKQDINHGSFTTAPIGTGPYILTKWSKGEKLTFKANPHYWGGTPKVKNFTMAIIKDDDVRATRLRSGDLDGAILPPNLAATFTSDKDKKSLAAKTFDYRTVTLPTANEVTGDKAVRRALDIAVDRKAMVDGILDGAGKPAYGPVPTDSPWFAKGTERAHDLKKAERILDDAGWQKGENGIRAKDGRPASFKLWYLAGDKLRQEHALAFASDAKKAGIEVKVESGPWEAIMPNMKTDAVLAGGGSPADPDFDQYLLLHSSLAGDGFNNMSRYDNPKVDKALVDARRTDDKAARKAGYDAVQRELVDDPAYVFLTHIDHLYVLKDRWKDLTTQVEPHDHGLASGPWWNVEDWQPAT
;
A
#
# COMPACT_ATOMS: atom_id res chain seq x y z
N MET A 1 26.72 50.41 -40.64
CA MET A 1 26.53 51.90 -40.55
C MET A 1 26.16 52.27 -39.14
N ARG A 2 27.02 53.15 -38.57
CA ARG A 2 26.83 54.04 -37.40
C ARG A 2 26.45 53.34 -36.05
N SER A 3 27.34 53.19 -35.11
CA SER A 3 28.32 54.02 -34.39
C SER A 3 27.77 54.78 -33.18
N ARG A 4 28.38 54.49 -32.03
CA ARG A 4 28.69 55.39 -30.88
C ARG A 4 27.55 55.71 -29.90
N SER A 5 27.74 55.82 -28.63
CA SER A 5 28.93 56.30 -27.87
C SER A 5 28.78 56.00 -26.37
N ILE A 6 29.92 55.82 -25.79
CA ILE A 6 30.35 55.83 -24.37
C ILE A 6 30.06 57.18 -23.71
N ARG A 7 29.67 57.20 -22.43
CA ARG A 7 30.14 58.25 -21.49
C ARG A 7 30.22 57.75 -20.06
N SER A 8 31.43 57.79 -19.54
CA SER A 8 31.84 57.65 -18.14
C SER A 8 31.65 58.97 -17.38
N ALA A 9 31.41 58.96 -16.10
CA ALA A 9 31.79 59.97 -15.09
C ALA A 9 31.42 59.42 -13.71
N THR A 10 32.27 59.22 -12.87
CA THR A 10 33.20 59.90 -11.97
C THR A 10 32.79 59.72 -10.51
N ALA A 11 33.71 59.24 -9.70
CA ALA A 11 33.65 58.99 -8.28
C ALA A 11 33.59 60.30 -7.46
N ALA A 12 32.96 60.24 -6.28
CA ALA A 12 33.24 61.17 -5.19
C ALA A 12 33.24 60.39 -3.87
N ALA A 13 34.39 60.33 -3.26
CA ALA A 13 34.62 59.88 -1.89
C ALA A 13 34.29 60.97 -0.90
N LEU A 14 33.60 60.66 0.20
CA LEU A 14 33.60 61.47 1.42
C LEU A 14 33.78 60.61 2.64
N ALA A 15 34.89 60.86 3.34
CA ALA A 15 35.23 60.29 4.64
C ALA A 15 34.41 60.97 5.75
N GLY A 16 33.93 60.23 6.70
CA GLY A 16 33.19 60.73 7.87
C GLY A 16 33.36 59.84 9.08
N THR A 17 34.25 60.23 9.89
CA THR A 17 34.63 60.04 11.31
C THR A 17 33.91 59.01 12.17
N VAL A 18 34.73 58.20 12.80
CA VAL A 18 34.48 57.25 13.90
C VAL A 18 34.02 58.00 15.16
N ALA A 19 32.96 57.49 15.79
CA ALA A 19 32.64 57.72 17.20
C ALA A 19 32.43 56.38 17.88
N LEU A 20 33.40 55.91 18.66
CA LEU A 20 33.24 54.82 19.62
C LEU A 20 32.39 55.27 20.79
N THR A 21 31.26 54.58 21.01
CA THR A 21 30.62 54.54 22.32
C THR A 21 30.58 53.12 22.80
N ALA A 22 31.35 52.85 23.85
CA ALA A 22 31.30 51.63 24.64
C ALA A 22 29.95 51.55 25.35
N ALA A 23 29.16 50.54 25.08
CA ALA A 23 27.97 50.19 25.86
C ALA A 23 28.16 48.74 26.37
N ALA A 24 27.94 48.64 27.65
CA ALA A 24 28.21 47.54 28.55
C ALA A 24 27.68 46.17 28.11
N CYS A 25 28.42 45.12 28.43
CA CYS A 25 28.01 43.73 28.47
C CYS A 25 26.75 43.57 29.35
N SER A 26 25.61 43.30 28.73
CA SER A 26 24.55 42.58 29.38
C SER A 26 24.54 41.15 28.81
N THR A 27 25.01 40.19 29.62
CA THR A 27 24.85 38.79 29.43
C THR A 27 23.36 38.50 29.19
N PRO A 28 22.98 37.84 28.08
CA PRO A 28 21.64 37.27 28.02
C PRO A 28 21.66 36.06 28.94
N THR A 29 20.93 36.17 30.05
CA THR A 29 20.49 35.02 30.82
C THR A 29 19.87 34.04 29.84
N SER A 30 20.50 32.89 29.72
CA SER A 30 19.94 31.72 29.05
C SER A 30 18.68 31.31 29.77
N GLY A 31 17.55 31.88 29.33
CA GLY A 31 16.25 31.34 29.64
C GLY A 31 16.21 29.93 29.08
N LYS A 32 16.16 28.94 29.95
CA LYS A 32 15.72 27.60 29.62
C LYS A 32 14.26 27.70 29.15
N GLY A 33 14.10 28.13 27.90
CA GLY A 33 12.83 28.11 27.19
C GLY A 33 12.73 26.83 26.40
N GLY A 34 12.02 25.86 26.98
CA GLY A 34 11.20 24.93 26.25
C GLY A 34 11.85 23.87 25.36
N ALA A 35 12.53 22.89 25.96
CA ALA A 35 12.73 21.58 25.34
C ALA A 35 11.46 20.69 25.34
N SER A 36 10.29 21.20 25.75
CA SER A 36 9.05 20.40 25.84
C SER A 36 8.36 20.20 24.48
N GLY A 37 8.56 21.08 23.51
CA GLY A 37 7.92 20.97 22.20
C GLY A 37 8.56 19.97 21.24
N ALA A 38 9.79 19.49 21.55
CA ALA A 38 10.49 18.48 20.73
C ALA A 38 10.20 17.04 21.21
N GLN A 39 9.75 16.87 22.43
CA GLN A 39 9.52 15.54 23.02
C GLN A 39 8.19 14.92 22.60
N ASP A 40 7.17 15.72 22.32
CA ASP A 40 5.82 15.28 21.93
C ASP A 40 5.51 15.44 20.42
N SER A 41 6.56 15.61 19.62
CA SER A 41 6.46 15.76 18.16
C SER A 41 7.24 14.67 17.46
N ALA A 42 6.66 14.11 16.39
CA ALA A 42 7.30 13.11 15.54
C ALA A 42 7.25 13.51 14.06
N VAL A 43 8.39 13.36 13.36
CA VAL A 43 8.52 13.60 11.92
C VAL A 43 9.00 12.31 11.27
N VAL A 44 8.17 11.72 10.39
CA VAL A 44 8.51 10.48 9.69
C VAL A 44 8.63 10.71 8.19
N GLY A 45 9.58 10.02 7.55
CA GLY A 45 9.76 10.04 6.11
C GLY A 45 8.97 8.93 5.43
N ILE A 46 8.12 9.30 4.47
CA ILE A 46 7.32 8.39 3.65
C ILE A 46 7.68 8.56 2.17
N ALA A 47 7.53 7.48 1.39
CA ALA A 47 7.87 7.48 -0.04
C ALA A 47 6.71 7.93 -0.94
N TYR A 48 5.48 7.74 -0.49
CA TYR A 48 4.27 7.94 -1.27
C TYR A 48 3.45 9.14 -0.78
N GLU A 49 2.86 9.86 -1.70
CA GLU A 49 1.90 10.92 -1.44
C GLU A 49 0.51 10.50 -1.96
N PRO A 50 -0.56 10.54 -1.13
CA PRO A 50 -1.89 10.23 -1.60
C PRO A 50 -2.41 11.26 -2.60
N GLU A 51 -3.19 10.83 -3.58
CA GLU A 51 -3.85 11.74 -4.51
C GLU A 51 -4.98 12.52 -3.84
N SER A 52 -5.71 11.86 -2.96
CA SER A 52 -6.82 12.37 -2.17
C SER A 52 -6.73 11.86 -0.75
N LEU A 53 -7.27 12.61 0.21
CA LEU A 53 -7.46 12.18 1.60
C LEU A 53 -8.93 11.84 1.91
N SER A 54 -9.79 11.74 0.89
CA SER A 54 -11.19 11.37 1.06
C SER A 54 -11.35 9.84 1.11
N PRO A 55 -11.94 9.27 2.17
CA PRO A 55 -12.27 7.85 2.21
C PRO A 55 -13.31 7.47 1.15
N LEU A 56 -14.13 8.41 0.69
CA LEU A 56 -15.09 8.20 -0.38
C LEU A 56 -14.41 7.91 -1.73
N LEU A 57 -13.12 8.25 -1.86
CA LEU A 57 -12.28 7.97 -3.03
C LEU A 57 -11.23 6.87 -2.79
N GLY A 58 -11.31 6.18 -1.63
CA GLY A 58 -10.46 5.04 -1.30
C GLY A 58 -9.30 5.32 -0.34
N TYR A 59 -9.16 6.55 0.19
CA TYR A 59 -8.13 6.82 1.19
C TYR A 59 -8.38 6.03 2.48
N GLY A 60 -7.37 5.31 2.93
CA GLY A 60 -7.43 4.55 4.18
C GLY A 60 -8.36 3.33 4.14
N LYS A 61 -8.70 2.81 2.96
CA LYS A 61 -9.67 1.72 2.77
C LYS A 61 -9.39 0.45 3.60
N ASP A 62 -8.13 0.23 3.95
CA ASP A 62 -7.68 -0.92 4.74
C ASP A 62 -7.56 -0.59 6.25
N GLY A 63 -8.16 0.51 6.70
CA GLY A 63 -8.15 0.96 8.10
C GLY A 63 -6.89 1.74 8.51
N ASN A 64 -6.02 2.09 7.57
CA ASN A 64 -4.72 2.71 7.81
C ASN A 64 -4.75 4.24 7.75
N SER A 65 -5.75 4.88 8.33
CA SER A 65 -5.89 6.34 8.38
C SER A 65 -5.59 6.89 9.78
N LYS A 66 -4.98 8.09 9.85
CA LYS A 66 -4.82 8.85 11.10
C LYS A 66 -5.91 9.91 11.29
N ILE A 67 -6.70 10.20 10.25
CA ILE A 67 -7.75 11.21 10.24
C ILE A 67 -9.12 10.61 10.58
N PHE A 68 -9.33 9.37 10.21
CA PHE A 68 -10.63 8.69 10.26
C PHE A 68 -10.53 7.35 10.96
N ASP A 69 -11.68 6.88 11.45
CA ASP A 69 -11.88 5.50 11.89
C ASP A 69 -12.94 4.81 11.03
N GLY A 70 -12.86 3.47 10.94
CA GLY A 70 -13.91 2.60 10.44
C GLY A 70 -14.86 2.15 11.55
N LEU A 71 -15.86 1.33 11.22
CA LEU A 71 -16.67 0.66 12.24
C LEU A 71 -15.83 -0.30 13.06
N LEU A 72 -14.93 -1.01 12.39
CA LEU A 72 -13.91 -1.87 12.99
C LEU A 72 -12.52 -1.33 12.65
N THR A 73 -11.51 -1.88 13.32
CA THR A 73 -10.09 -1.65 13.08
C THR A 73 -9.33 -2.95 13.25
N HIS A 74 -8.04 -2.98 12.88
CA HIS A 74 -7.16 -4.11 13.14
C HIS A 74 -6.22 -3.84 14.31
N ASP A 75 -5.91 -4.88 15.09
CA ASP A 75 -4.78 -4.83 16.02
C ASP A 75 -3.45 -5.14 15.31
N ALA A 76 -2.36 -5.24 16.08
CA ALA A 76 -1.03 -5.52 15.53
C ALA A 76 -0.95 -6.84 14.72
N ASP A 77 -1.76 -7.83 15.10
CA ASP A 77 -1.84 -9.15 14.45
C ASP A 77 -2.91 -9.22 13.35
N MET A 78 -3.45 -8.09 12.91
CA MET A 78 -4.54 -7.98 11.92
C MET A 78 -5.85 -8.65 12.35
N LYS A 79 -6.11 -8.76 13.66
CA LYS A 79 -7.40 -9.22 14.17
C LYS A 79 -8.36 -8.05 14.27
N LEU A 80 -9.59 -8.25 13.82
CA LEU A 80 -10.65 -7.24 13.92
C LEU A 80 -10.96 -6.87 15.37
N ARG A 81 -11.06 -5.56 15.62
CA ARG A 81 -11.42 -4.94 16.87
C ARG A 81 -12.51 -3.89 16.66
N PRO A 82 -13.41 -3.68 17.63
CA PRO A 82 -14.36 -2.57 17.56
C PRO A 82 -13.65 -1.22 17.57
N ALA A 83 -14.08 -0.31 16.67
CA ALA A 83 -13.64 1.09 16.61
C ALA A 83 -14.85 2.03 16.79
N LEU A 84 -15.46 2.54 15.73
CA LEU A 84 -16.71 3.30 15.82
C LEU A 84 -17.92 2.43 16.19
N ALA A 85 -17.86 1.13 15.93
CA ALA A 85 -18.78 0.18 16.54
C ALA A 85 -18.41 -0.11 17.99
N ALA A 86 -19.39 -0.28 18.86
CA ALA A 86 -19.21 -0.59 20.28
C ALA A 86 -18.77 -2.05 20.52
N LYS A 87 -19.10 -2.95 19.58
CA LYS A 87 -18.79 -4.38 19.57
C LYS A 87 -18.66 -4.89 18.13
N LEU A 88 -18.17 -6.12 17.95
CA LEU A 88 -18.25 -6.81 16.66
C LEU A 88 -19.72 -6.94 16.21
N PRO A 89 -20.00 -7.03 14.90
CA PRO A 89 -21.37 -7.10 14.40
C PRO A 89 -22.08 -8.38 14.84
N GLU A 90 -23.40 -8.27 14.97
CA GLU A 90 -24.28 -9.43 14.99
C GLU A 90 -24.55 -9.86 13.56
N VAL A 91 -24.27 -11.11 13.23
CA VAL A 91 -24.46 -11.68 11.90
C VAL A 91 -25.66 -12.61 11.92
N SER A 92 -26.54 -12.50 10.93
CA SER A 92 -27.68 -13.42 10.79
C SER A 92 -27.24 -14.84 10.43
N ASP A 93 -28.06 -15.84 10.75
CA ASP A 93 -27.76 -17.26 10.51
C ASP A 93 -27.50 -17.58 9.02
N ASP A 94 -28.06 -16.80 8.12
CA ASP A 94 -27.84 -16.93 6.67
C ASP A 94 -26.59 -16.17 6.18
N GLY A 95 -25.85 -15.51 7.08
CA GLY A 95 -24.63 -14.77 6.76
C GLY A 95 -24.82 -13.53 5.86
N ARG A 96 -26.07 -13.04 5.72
CA ARG A 96 -26.40 -11.95 4.77
C ARG A 96 -26.74 -10.63 5.43
N THR A 97 -26.87 -10.59 6.76
CA THR A 97 -27.21 -9.38 7.49
C THR A 97 -26.19 -9.14 8.60
N TYR A 98 -25.57 -7.97 8.60
CA TYR A 98 -24.62 -7.55 9.61
C TYR A 98 -25.16 -6.33 10.35
N THR A 99 -25.40 -6.46 11.66
CA THR A 99 -25.94 -5.39 12.50
C THR A 99 -24.84 -4.84 13.39
N TYR A 100 -24.57 -3.54 13.27
CA TYR A 100 -23.60 -2.82 14.07
C TYR A 100 -24.30 -1.88 15.06
N THR A 101 -23.89 -1.94 16.33
CA THR A 101 -24.24 -0.94 17.35
C THR A 101 -23.10 0.07 17.40
N LEU A 102 -23.37 1.35 17.18
CA LEU A 102 -22.37 2.41 17.17
C LEU A 102 -22.00 2.83 18.59
N ARG A 103 -20.74 3.24 18.77
CA ARG A 103 -20.22 3.80 20.03
C ARG A 103 -20.94 5.11 20.34
N ASP A 104 -21.18 5.36 21.64
CA ASP A 104 -21.79 6.60 22.13
C ASP A 104 -20.77 7.71 22.31
N GLY A 105 -21.20 8.96 22.14
CA GLY A 105 -20.39 10.14 22.45
C GLY A 105 -19.24 10.41 21.48
N VAL A 106 -19.12 9.69 20.36
CA VAL A 106 -18.11 9.99 19.34
C VAL A 106 -18.47 11.26 18.58
N THR A 107 -17.46 12.11 18.37
CA THR A 107 -17.59 13.34 17.57
C THR A 107 -16.53 13.39 16.47
N PHE A 108 -16.86 14.03 15.37
CA PHE A 108 -15.87 14.47 14.39
C PHE A 108 -14.99 15.58 14.98
N SER A 109 -13.86 15.84 14.35
CA SER A 109 -12.88 16.85 14.83
C SER A 109 -13.41 18.30 14.83
N ASP A 110 -14.56 18.56 14.22
CA ASP A 110 -15.30 19.83 14.29
C ASP A 110 -16.35 19.87 15.41
N GLY A 111 -16.43 18.82 16.22
CA GLY A 111 -17.34 18.70 17.37
C GLY A 111 -18.76 18.21 17.01
N LYS A 112 -19.05 17.91 15.76
CA LYS A 112 -20.35 17.35 15.37
C LYS A 112 -20.42 15.86 15.72
N PRO A 113 -21.59 15.38 16.19
CA PRO A 113 -21.73 13.97 16.57
C PRO A 113 -21.62 13.04 15.35
N PHE A 114 -20.97 11.89 15.54
CA PHE A 114 -21.00 10.75 14.63
C PHE A 114 -22.27 9.94 14.86
N THR A 115 -22.96 9.58 13.78
CA THR A 115 -24.24 8.85 13.80
C THR A 115 -24.32 7.80 12.69
N ALA A 116 -25.41 7.02 12.71
CA ALA A 116 -25.73 6.07 11.66
C ALA A 116 -25.92 6.71 10.27
N ASP A 117 -26.29 8.00 10.21
CA ASP A 117 -26.44 8.70 8.93
C ASP A 117 -25.11 8.83 8.20
N ASP A 118 -23.99 9.03 8.94
CA ASP A 118 -22.66 9.13 8.35
C ASP A 118 -22.19 7.78 7.76
N VAL A 119 -22.55 6.68 8.42
CA VAL A 119 -22.26 5.33 7.91
C VAL A 119 -23.02 5.06 6.63
N VAL A 120 -24.35 5.27 6.63
CA VAL A 120 -25.20 5.09 5.45
C VAL A 120 -24.69 5.95 4.30
N PHE A 121 -24.46 7.24 4.55
CA PHE A 121 -23.92 8.18 3.56
C PHE A 121 -22.61 7.67 2.95
N THR A 122 -21.68 7.18 3.77
CA THR A 122 -20.36 6.73 3.31
C THR A 122 -20.47 5.59 2.32
N TYR A 123 -21.19 4.50 2.69
CA TYR A 123 -21.28 3.32 1.84
C TYR A 123 -22.14 3.56 0.60
N GLU A 124 -23.24 4.29 0.70
CA GLU A 124 -24.07 4.65 -0.45
C GLU A 124 -23.29 5.52 -1.45
N THR A 125 -22.53 6.50 -0.94
CA THR A 125 -21.70 7.35 -1.80
C THR A 125 -20.61 6.57 -2.52
N ILE A 126 -19.94 5.63 -1.85
CA ILE A 126 -18.92 4.79 -2.49
C ILE A 126 -19.55 3.93 -3.59
N LEU A 127 -20.74 3.40 -3.37
CA LEU A 127 -21.44 2.56 -4.36
C LEU A 127 -22.07 3.35 -5.51
N ASP A 128 -22.27 4.66 -5.36
CA ASP A 128 -22.82 5.51 -6.44
C ASP A 128 -21.91 5.42 -7.68
N ALA A 129 -22.49 5.18 -8.85
CA ALA A 129 -21.79 5.09 -10.13
C ALA A 129 -20.99 6.36 -10.48
N LYS A 130 -21.39 7.52 -9.95
CA LYS A 130 -20.72 8.81 -10.18
C LYS A 130 -19.49 9.04 -9.30
N THR A 131 -19.28 8.23 -8.27
CA THR A 131 -18.12 8.33 -7.39
C THR A 131 -16.93 7.58 -7.99
N ASN A 132 -15.81 8.25 -8.13
CA ASN A 132 -14.58 7.68 -8.69
C ASN A 132 -13.79 6.90 -7.62
N ASN A 133 -14.42 5.91 -7.00
CA ASN A 133 -13.76 5.04 -6.01
C ASN A 133 -13.24 3.77 -6.67
N ALA A 134 -11.92 3.61 -6.69
CA ALA A 134 -11.25 2.44 -7.28
C ALA A 134 -11.55 1.12 -6.53
N SER A 135 -11.95 1.20 -5.25
CA SER A 135 -12.23 0.03 -4.40
C SER A 135 -13.70 -0.38 -4.41
N LYS A 136 -14.53 0.19 -5.29
CA LYS A 136 -15.97 -0.13 -5.38
C LYS A 136 -16.23 -1.62 -5.58
N ALA A 137 -15.44 -2.29 -6.39
CA ALA A 137 -15.55 -3.74 -6.64
C ALA A 137 -15.36 -4.58 -5.36
N GLU A 138 -14.67 -4.04 -4.35
CA GLU A 138 -14.45 -4.71 -3.09
C GLU A 138 -15.71 -4.80 -2.21
N LEU A 139 -16.72 -3.99 -2.53
CA LEU A 139 -18.04 -3.96 -1.88
C LEU A 139 -19.12 -4.63 -2.73
N ASP A 140 -18.77 -5.45 -3.72
CA ASP A 140 -19.71 -6.07 -4.66
C ASP A 140 -20.80 -6.91 -3.96
N ALA A 141 -20.48 -7.51 -2.80
CA ALA A 141 -21.43 -8.28 -1.99
C ALA A 141 -22.49 -7.40 -1.32
N LEU A 142 -22.23 -6.11 -1.10
CA LEU A 142 -23.15 -5.21 -0.43
C LEU A 142 -24.35 -4.88 -1.33
N GLU A 143 -25.56 -5.13 -0.83
CA GLU A 143 -26.81 -4.78 -1.50
C GLU A 143 -27.31 -3.41 -1.06
N LYS A 144 -27.39 -3.20 0.27
CA LYS A 144 -27.81 -1.93 0.86
C LYS A 144 -27.27 -1.79 2.28
N VAL A 145 -27.19 -0.56 2.74
CA VAL A 145 -26.97 -0.21 4.14
C VAL A 145 -28.13 0.64 4.61
N GLU A 146 -28.63 0.40 5.82
CA GLU A 146 -29.76 1.16 6.35
C GLU A 146 -29.57 1.52 7.83
N LYS A 147 -30.06 2.67 8.17
CA LYS A 147 -30.17 3.14 9.54
C LYS A 147 -31.42 2.56 10.18
N LYS A 148 -31.26 1.79 11.25
CA LYS A 148 -32.37 1.33 12.07
C LYS A 148 -32.79 2.38 13.11
N ASP A 149 -31.81 3.01 13.72
CA ASP A 149 -31.93 4.15 14.63
C ASP A 149 -30.62 4.97 14.64
N ALA A 150 -30.50 5.98 15.48
CA ALA A 150 -29.32 6.85 15.51
C ALA A 150 -27.98 6.12 15.76
N ARG A 151 -28.02 4.92 16.35
CA ARG A 151 -26.85 4.14 16.77
C ARG A 151 -26.84 2.71 16.26
N THR A 152 -27.76 2.35 15.38
CA THR A 152 -27.83 1.00 14.81
C THR A 152 -27.88 1.08 13.30
N VAL A 153 -26.89 0.41 12.67
CA VAL A 153 -26.78 0.31 11.21
C VAL A 153 -26.85 -1.16 10.82
N VAL A 154 -27.56 -1.44 9.75
CA VAL A 154 -27.75 -2.79 9.21
C VAL A 154 -27.25 -2.82 7.77
N PHE A 155 -26.32 -3.73 7.51
CA PHE A 155 -25.84 -4.04 6.17
C PHE A 155 -26.52 -5.29 5.66
N HIS A 156 -27.06 -5.24 4.46
CA HIS A 156 -27.66 -6.38 3.77
C HIS A 156 -26.79 -6.77 2.58
N LEU A 157 -26.49 -8.06 2.48
CA LEU A 157 -25.65 -8.61 1.43
C LEU A 157 -26.47 -9.36 0.39
N LYS A 158 -26.08 -9.29 -0.87
CA LYS A 158 -26.65 -10.03 -2.00
C LYS A 158 -26.53 -11.54 -1.82
N TYR A 159 -25.45 -11.96 -1.15
CA TYR A 159 -25.10 -13.35 -0.87
C TYR A 159 -24.27 -13.42 0.42
N PRO A 160 -24.19 -14.57 1.10
CA PRO A 160 -23.30 -14.73 2.25
C PRO A 160 -21.87 -14.41 1.83
N TYR A 161 -21.21 -13.53 2.59
CA TYR A 161 -19.84 -13.11 2.31
C TYR A 161 -19.05 -13.06 3.62
N ALA A 162 -18.34 -14.13 3.94
CA ALA A 162 -17.63 -14.29 5.21
C ALA A 162 -16.64 -13.16 5.53
N PRO A 163 -15.88 -12.59 4.54
CA PRO A 163 -14.95 -11.50 4.83
C PRO A 163 -15.62 -10.13 5.00
N PHE A 164 -16.95 -10.00 4.96
CA PHE A 164 -17.60 -8.68 4.95
C PHE A 164 -17.21 -7.79 6.12
N ALA A 165 -17.04 -8.36 7.32
CA ALA A 165 -16.63 -7.59 8.50
C ALA A 165 -15.28 -6.88 8.28
N GLU A 166 -14.33 -7.49 7.56
CA GLU A 166 -13.05 -6.90 7.18
C GLU A 166 -13.21 -5.64 6.28
N ARG A 167 -14.29 -5.55 5.50
CA ARG A 167 -14.59 -4.37 4.68
C ARG A 167 -15.13 -3.19 5.49
N THR A 168 -15.45 -3.40 6.76
CA THR A 168 -15.96 -2.34 7.65
C THR A 168 -14.88 -1.63 8.45
N VAL A 169 -13.61 -1.90 8.19
CA VAL A 169 -12.47 -1.06 8.58
C VAL A 169 -12.37 0.20 7.71
N LEU A 170 -13.09 0.24 6.58
CA LEU A 170 -13.18 1.41 5.71
C LEU A 170 -13.63 2.64 6.50
N PRO A 171 -12.87 3.77 6.41
CA PRO A 171 -13.13 4.95 7.19
C PRO A 171 -14.47 5.63 6.88
N ILE A 172 -15.13 6.16 7.90
CA ILE A 172 -16.42 6.82 7.78
C ILE A 172 -16.26 8.33 7.55
N ALA A 173 -16.91 8.84 6.50
CA ALA A 173 -16.92 10.24 6.14
C ALA A 173 -18.10 11.00 6.80
N PRO A 174 -17.90 12.27 7.23
CA PRO A 174 -18.98 13.09 7.79
C PRO A 174 -19.95 13.54 6.70
N GLN A 175 -21.22 13.12 6.77
CA GLN A 175 -22.27 13.53 5.85
C GLN A 175 -22.46 15.05 5.81
N HIS A 176 -22.38 15.70 6.98
CA HIS A 176 -22.63 17.15 7.12
C HIS A 176 -21.58 18.02 6.41
N VAL A 177 -20.41 17.47 6.07
CA VAL A 177 -19.34 18.13 5.32
C VAL A 177 -19.26 17.59 3.89
N ALA A 178 -18.98 16.30 3.73
CA ALA A 178 -18.75 15.70 2.43
C ALA A 178 -20.01 15.71 1.55
N GLY A 179 -21.19 15.48 2.13
CA GLY A 179 -22.47 15.47 1.40
C GLY A 179 -22.91 16.83 0.84
N LYS A 180 -22.20 17.91 1.15
CA LYS A 180 -22.47 19.26 0.64
C LYS A 180 -21.52 19.71 -0.47
N GLN A 181 -20.65 18.84 -0.93
CA GLN A 181 -19.58 19.15 -1.87
C GLN A 181 -19.61 18.19 -3.06
N ASP A 182 -18.86 18.52 -4.09
CA ASP A 182 -18.50 17.55 -5.12
C ASP A 182 -17.63 16.45 -4.49
N ILE A 183 -18.10 15.21 -4.57
CA ILE A 183 -17.42 14.06 -3.94
C ILE A 183 -16.03 13.84 -4.54
N ASN A 184 -15.89 14.02 -5.84
CA ASN A 184 -14.66 13.73 -6.57
C ASN A 184 -13.63 14.87 -6.50
N HIS A 185 -14.07 16.14 -6.40
CA HIS A 185 -13.19 17.30 -6.55
C HIS A 185 -13.36 18.38 -5.46
N GLY A 186 -14.29 18.19 -4.51
CA GLY A 186 -14.54 19.13 -3.42
C GLY A 186 -13.36 19.26 -2.45
N SER A 187 -13.40 20.30 -1.62
CA SER A 187 -12.32 20.57 -0.64
C SER A 187 -12.11 19.45 0.38
N PHE A 188 -13.10 18.59 0.59
CA PHE A 188 -13.00 17.42 1.45
C PHE A 188 -11.89 16.45 1.00
N THR A 189 -11.53 16.44 -0.29
CA THR A 189 -10.45 15.61 -0.84
C THR A 189 -9.05 16.01 -0.32
N THR A 190 -8.89 17.26 0.14
CA THR A 190 -7.59 17.81 0.58
C THR A 190 -7.59 18.39 2.00
N ALA A 191 -8.77 18.67 2.56
CA ALA A 191 -8.96 19.20 3.90
C ALA A 191 -10.07 18.43 4.63
N PRO A 192 -9.89 17.13 4.88
CA PRO A 192 -10.91 16.29 5.48
C PRO A 192 -11.09 16.55 6.97
N ILE A 193 -12.29 16.24 7.44
CA ILE A 193 -12.67 16.18 8.85
C ILE A 193 -13.03 14.71 9.15
N GLY A 194 -12.51 14.16 10.23
CA GLY A 194 -12.74 12.77 10.62
C GLY A 194 -12.89 12.59 12.11
N THR A 195 -13.05 11.36 12.54
CA THR A 195 -13.18 10.94 13.94
C THR A 195 -11.84 10.50 14.55
N GLY A 196 -10.79 10.36 13.73
CA GLY A 196 -9.53 9.73 14.08
C GLY A 196 -8.67 10.49 15.10
N PRO A 197 -7.52 9.89 15.49
CA PRO A 197 -6.64 10.40 16.52
C PRO A 197 -5.96 11.73 16.16
N TYR A 198 -5.88 12.05 14.88
CA TYR A 198 -5.21 13.27 14.43
C TYR A 198 -6.09 14.12 13.51
N ILE A 199 -5.89 15.42 13.60
CA ILE A 199 -6.51 16.45 12.75
C ILE A 199 -5.44 16.92 11.76
N LEU A 200 -5.73 16.84 10.47
CA LEU A 200 -4.88 17.45 9.44
C LEU A 200 -4.89 18.97 9.60
N THR A 201 -3.71 19.56 9.77
CA THR A 201 -3.56 21.01 9.87
C THR A 201 -3.10 21.63 8.57
N LYS A 202 -2.30 20.89 7.79
CA LYS A 202 -1.82 21.34 6.49
C LYS A 202 -1.37 20.16 5.63
N TRP A 203 -1.73 20.21 4.37
CA TRP A 203 -1.11 19.42 3.32
C TRP A 203 -0.35 20.32 2.36
N SER A 204 0.96 20.28 2.40
CA SER A 204 1.84 20.89 1.41
C SER A 204 2.17 19.85 0.36
N LYS A 205 1.49 19.88 -0.79
CA LYS A 205 1.66 18.91 -1.88
C LYS A 205 3.13 18.78 -2.28
N GLY A 206 3.60 17.54 -2.42
CA GLY A 206 4.99 17.22 -2.75
C GLY A 206 5.98 17.38 -1.59
N GLU A 207 5.55 17.87 -0.41
CA GLU A 207 6.44 18.13 0.72
C GLU A 207 6.07 17.35 1.98
N LYS A 208 4.86 17.57 2.50
CA LYS A 208 4.44 16.98 3.79
C LYS A 208 2.96 17.11 4.09
N LEU A 209 2.50 16.20 4.96
CA LEU A 209 1.25 16.31 5.71
C LEU A 209 1.58 16.61 7.18
N THR A 210 0.92 17.61 7.76
CA THR A 210 1.12 18.01 9.16
C THR A 210 -0.16 17.81 9.93
N PHE A 211 -0.06 17.18 11.07
CA PHE A 211 -1.19 16.81 11.92
C PHE A 211 -0.99 17.32 13.35
N LYS A 212 -2.08 17.61 14.04
CA LYS A 212 -2.13 17.80 15.48
C LYS A 212 -3.01 16.76 16.13
N ALA A 213 -2.70 16.38 17.36
CA ALA A 213 -3.54 15.47 18.15
C ALA A 213 -4.98 15.97 18.22
N ASN A 214 -5.94 15.07 18.05
CA ASN A 214 -7.35 15.34 18.28
C ASN A 214 -7.63 15.27 19.79
N PRO A 215 -7.93 16.38 20.50
CA PRO A 215 -8.15 16.37 21.94
C PRO A 215 -9.45 15.65 22.34
N HIS A 216 -10.35 15.44 21.38
CA HIS A 216 -11.65 14.81 21.57
C HIS A 216 -11.70 13.39 20.99
N TYR A 217 -10.53 12.81 20.70
CA TYR A 217 -10.48 11.45 20.18
C TYR A 217 -11.09 10.46 21.17
N TRP A 218 -12.04 9.67 20.69
CA TRP A 218 -12.78 8.71 21.52
C TRP A 218 -11.89 7.62 22.14
N GLY A 219 -10.75 7.28 21.49
CA GLY A 219 -9.75 6.33 21.98
C GLY A 219 -8.76 6.92 22.99
N GLY A 220 -8.92 8.20 23.35
CA GLY A 220 -8.01 8.92 24.25
C GLY A 220 -7.11 9.91 23.51
N THR A 221 -6.67 10.94 24.21
CA THR A 221 -5.84 11.99 23.59
C THR A 221 -4.47 11.45 23.20
N PRO A 222 -4.06 11.53 21.90
CA PRO A 222 -2.73 11.13 21.47
C PRO A 222 -1.60 11.77 22.27
N LYS A 223 -0.58 10.99 22.60
CA LYS A 223 0.57 11.48 23.37
C LYS A 223 1.56 12.24 22.51
N VAL A 224 1.76 11.80 21.25
CA VAL A 224 2.44 12.59 20.23
C VAL A 224 1.49 13.71 19.79
N LYS A 225 1.79 14.95 20.20
CA LYS A 225 0.90 16.10 19.96
C LYS A 225 0.94 16.61 18.53
N ASN A 226 2.13 16.54 17.91
CA ASN A 226 2.35 16.98 16.54
C ASN A 226 2.97 15.85 15.75
N PHE A 227 2.33 15.45 14.69
CA PHE A 227 2.82 14.40 13.80
C PHE A 227 2.99 14.95 12.38
N THR A 228 4.12 14.67 11.76
CA THR A 228 4.41 15.11 10.39
C THR A 228 4.87 13.92 9.56
N MET A 229 4.23 13.73 8.42
CA MET A 229 4.67 12.82 7.37
C MET A 229 5.37 13.64 6.29
N ALA A 230 6.70 13.55 6.20
CA ALA A 230 7.50 14.20 5.16
C ALA A 230 7.53 13.31 3.91
N ILE A 231 7.10 13.84 2.76
CA ILE A 231 7.05 13.13 1.49
C ILE A 231 8.44 13.20 0.85
N ILE A 232 9.14 12.08 0.81
CA ILE A 232 10.51 11.99 0.29
C ILE A 232 10.58 10.74 -0.57
N LYS A 233 10.42 10.88 -1.88
CA LYS A 233 10.37 9.75 -2.81
C LYS A 233 11.69 9.03 -2.96
N ASP A 234 12.80 9.77 -2.91
CA ASP A 234 14.15 9.24 -3.04
C ASP A 234 14.63 8.60 -1.74
N ASP A 235 15.05 7.33 -1.80
CA ASP A 235 15.44 6.52 -0.66
C ASP A 235 16.74 7.03 0.00
N ASP A 236 17.74 7.46 -0.80
CA ASP A 236 19.01 7.98 -0.31
C ASP A 236 18.81 9.32 0.42
N VAL A 237 17.92 10.17 -0.08
CA VAL A 237 17.52 11.42 0.57
C VAL A 237 16.82 11.13 1.90
N ARG A 238 15.91 10.13 1.95
CA ARG A 238 15.25 9.71 3.21
C ARG A 238 16.30 9.22 4.23
N ALA A 239 17.21 8.35 3.82
CA ALA A 239 18.28 7.86 4.68
C ALA A 239 19.18 8.99 5.18
N THR A 240 19.54 9.94 4.32
CA THR A 240 20.36 11.10 4.68
C THR A 240 19.68 11.99 5.70
N ARG A 241 18.40 12.31 5.52
CA ARG A 241 17.60 13.12 6.46
C ARG A 241 17.35 12.42 7.79
N LEU A 242 17.25 11.09 7.78
CA LEU A 242 17.20 10.32 9.03
C LEU A 242 18.56 10.38 9.76
N ARG A 243 19.66 10.29 9.03
CA ARG A 243 21.03 10.36 9.61
C ARG A 243 21.34 11.75 10.19
N SER A 244 20.89 12.82 9.52
CA SER A 244 21.05 14.20 10.04
C SER A 244 20.17 14.49 11.25
N GLY A 245 19.17 13.64 11.54
CA GLY A 245 18.22 13.85 12.63
C GLY A 245 16.99 14.69 12.27
N ASP A 246 16.82 15.06 10.99
CA ASP A 246 15.62 15.77 10.50
C ASP A 246 14.35 14.91 10.54
N LEU A 247 14.53 13.59 10.51
CA LEU A 247 13.45 12.61 10.66
C LEU A 247 13.61 11.84 11.96
N ASP A 248 12.49 11.46 12.56
CA ASP A 248 12.42 10.55 13.70
C ASP A 248 12.31 9.09 13.27
N GLY A 249 11.92 8.86 12.03
CA GLY A 249 11.85 7.54 11.43
C GLY A 249 11.58 7.59 9.94
N ALA A 250 11.94 6.51 9.25
CA ALA A 250 11.68 6.34 7.82
C ALA A 250 11.56 4.86 7.46
N ILE A 251 10.76 4.56 6.42
CA ILE A 251 10.84 3.30 5.70
C ILE A 251 12.03 3.37 4.73
N LEU A 252 12.87 2.34 4.72
CA LEU A 252 14.07 2.28 3.88
C LEU A 252 14.20 0.90 3.21
N PRO A 253 14.74 0.83 1.99
CA PRO A 253 15.11 -0.45 1.39
C PRO A 253 16.23 -1.12 2.21
N PRO A 254 16.37 -2.46 2.12
CA PRO A 254 17.25 -3.26 2.97
C PRO A 254 18.70 -2.77 3.02
N ASN A 255 19.29 -2.47 1.88
CA ASN A 255 20.66 -2.00 1.75
C ASN A 255 20.91 -0.66 2.49
N LEU A 256 19.93 0.23 2.49
CA LEU A 256 20.02 1.51 3.22
C LEU A 256 19.72 1.33 4.71
N ALA A 257 18.74 0.51 5.08
CA ALA A 257 18.45 0.21 6.48
C ALA A 257 19.64 -0.43 7.19
N ALA A 258 20.38 -1.32 6.51
CA ALA A 258 21.60 -1.95 7.03
C ALA A 258 22.69 -0.93 7.43
N THR A 259 22.74 0.24 6.80
CA THR A 259 23.74 1.28 7.14
C THR A 259 23.53 1.93 8.52
N PHE A 260 22.40 1.66 9.17
CA PHE A 260 22.05 2.19 10.51
C PHE A 260 22.25 1.18 11.64
N THR A 261 22.69 -0.05 11.36
CA THR A 261 22.81 -1.11 12.38
C THR A 261 23.83 -0.80 13.48
N SER A 262 24.80 0.06 13.21
CA SER A 262 25.80 0.52 14.19
C SER A 262 25.38 1.80 14.95
N ASP A 263 24.29 2.46 14.56
CA ASP A 263 23.83 3.71 15.18
C ASP A 263 23.15 3.40 16.52
N LYS A 264 23.75 3.87 17.62
CA LYS A 264 23.25 3.59 18.99
C LYS A 264 21.98 4.34 19.35
N ASP A 265 21.66 5.41 18.65
CA ASP A 265 20.48 6.26 18.85
C ASP A 265 19.33 5.90 17.92
N LYS A 266 19.46 4.84 17.14
CA LYS A 266 18.45 4.35 16.22
C LYS A 266 18.22 2.85 16.38
N LYS A 267 17.02 2.42 16.06
CA LYS A 267 16.65 1.02 15.98
C LYS A 267 16.02 0.71 14.64
N SER A 268 16.34 -0.46 14.11
CA SER A 268 15.68 -1.01 12.94
C SER A 268 14.56 -1.95 13.36
N LEU A 269 13.43 -1.86 12.68
CA LEU A 269 12.27 -2.72 12.85
C LEU A 269 11.92 -3.33 11.50
N ALA A 270 11.71 -4.64 11.46
CA ALA A 270 11.15 -5.32 10.32
C ALA A 270 9.64 -5.54 10.56
N ALA A 271 8.80 -4.98 9.73
CA ALA A 271 7.38 -5.29 9.71
C ALA A 271 7.15 -6.45 8.75
N LYS A 272 6.50 -7.51 9.22
CA LYS A 272 6.02 -8.59 8.34
C LYS A 272 4.96 -8.04 7.41
N THR A 273 4.99 -8.46 6.16
CA THR A 273 4.01 -7.99 5.19
C THR A 273 3.41 -9.12 4.37
N PHE A 274 2.32 -8.82 3.68
CA PHE A 274 1.79 -9.59 2.56
C PHE A 274 2.23 -8.98 1.22
N ASP A 275 3.01 -7.89 1.25
CA ASP A 275 3.47 -7.22 0.03
C ASP A 275 4.34 -8.15 -0.82
N TYR A 276 3.89 -8.42 -2.04
CA TYR A 276 4.61 -9.24 -3.01
C TYR A 276 4.98 -8.44 -4.26
N ARG A 277 5.99 -8.95 -4.96
CA ARG A 277 6.29 -8.56 -6.35
C ARG A 277 5.97 -9.72 -7.28
N THR A 278 5.30 -9.39 -8.37
CA THR A 278 4.85 -10.38 -9.36
C THR A 278 4.94 -9.82 -10.78
N VAL A 279 5.15 -10.72 -11.74
CA VAL A 279 5.04 -10.41 -13.17
C VAL A 279 3.70 -10.90 -13.67
N THR A 280 2.88 -10.01 -14.24
CA THR A 280 1.63 -10.39 -14.91
C THR A 280 1.95 -11.12 -16.21
N LEU A 281 1.15 -12.12 -16.56
CA LEU A 281 1.29 -12.88 -17.80
C LEU A 281 0.00 -12.78 -18.64
N PRO A 282 -0.19 -11.67 -19.39
CA PRO A 282 -1.43 -11.43 -20.11
C PRO A 282 -1.76 -12.57 -21.08
N THR A 283 -2.95 -13.16 -20.94
CA THR A 283 -3.39 -14.28 -21.79
C THR A 283 -3.68 -13.85 -23.24
N ALA A 284 -3.89 -12.56 -23.46
CA ALA A 284 -4.08 -11.97 -24.80
C ALA A 284 -2.76 -11.76 -25.57
N ASN A 285 -1.60 -11.91 -24.92
CA ASN A 285 -0.30 -11.85 -25.58
C ASN A 285 0.00 -13.21 -26.25
N GLU A 286 0.53 -13.18 -27.46
CA GLU A 286 0.78 -14.40 -28.27
C GLU A 286 1.84 -15.33 -27.67
N VAL A 287 2.73 -14.85 -26.80
CA VAL A 287 3.77 -15.62 -26.11
C VAL A 287 3.29 -16.04 -24.73
N THR A 288 2.88 -15.08 -23.88
CA THR A 288 2.40 -15.37 -22.52
C THR A 288 0.99 -15.99 -22.50
N GLY A 289 0.25 -15.95 -23.61
CA GLY A 289 -0.97 -16.71 -23.82
C GLY A 289 -0.76 -18.23 -23.85
N ASP A 290 0.44 -18.70 -24.26
CA ASP A 290 0.78 -20.12 -24.24
C ASP A 290 1.06 -20.58 -22.80
N LYS A 291 0.25 -21.51 -22.31
CA LYS A 291 0.35 -22.08 -20.94
C LYS A 291 1.74 -22.67 -20.65
N ALA A 292 2.38 -23.28 -21.65
CA ALA A 292 3.71 -23.86 -21.51
C ALA A 292 4.76 -22.77 -21.22
N VAL A 293 4.65 -21.63 -21.91
CA VAL A 293 5.51 -20.48 -21.65
C VAL A 293 5.32 -19.95 -20.23
N ARG A 294 4.07 -19.79 -19.78
CA ARG A 294 3.80 -19.33 -18.40
C ARG A 294 4.38 -20.28 -17.35
N ARG A 295 4.19 -21.61 -17.54
CA ARG A 295 4.77 -22.64 -16.65
C ARG A 295 6.29 -22.62 -16.66
N ALA A 296 6.90 -22.49 -17.82
CA ALA A 296 8.35 -22.44 -17.96
C ALA A 296 8.94 -21.21 -17.27
N LEU A 297 8.33 -20.03 -17.46
CA LEU A 297 8.74 -18.80 -16.76
C LEU A 297 8.65 -18.95 -15.24
N ASP A 298 7.56 -19.51 -14.72
CA ASP A 298 7.36 -19.68 -13.27
C ASP A 298 8.40 -20.62 -12.61
N ILE A 299 8.89 -21.64 -13.35
CA ILE A 299 9.91 -22.57 -12.87
C ILE A 299 11.33 -22.06 -13.13
N ALA A 300 11.54 -21.27 -14.18
CA ALA A 300 12.86 -20.73 -14.53
C ALA A 300 13.37 -19.64 -13.57
N VAL A 301 12.50 -19.02 -12.78
CA VAL A 301 12.86 -17.92 -11.90
C VAL A 301 13.53 -18.41 -10.61
N ASP A 302 14.71 -17.88 -10.31
CA ASP A 302 15.42 -18.12 -9.04
C ASP A 302 14.98 -17.11 -7.97
N ARG A 303 13.87 -17.41 -7.32
CA ARG A 303 13.27 -16.59 -6.25
C ARG A 303 14.20 -16.42 -5.06
N LYS A 304 14.97 -17.47 -4.72
CA LYS A 304 15.93 -17.39 -3.61
C LYS A 304 17.05 -16.39 -3.91
N ALA A 305 17.60 -16.44 -5.11
CA ALA A 305 18.62 -15.46 -5.53
C ALA A 305 18.09 -14.02 -5.52
N MET A 306 16.79 -13.80 -5.84
CA MET A 306 16.17 -12.49 -5.74
C MET A 306 16.04 -12.03 -4.28
N VAL A 307 15.62 -12.91 -3.35
CA VAL A 307 15.57 -12.57 -1.92
C VAL A 307 16.96 -12.25 -1.39
N ASP A 308 17.96 -13.07 -1.72
CA ASP A 308 19.33 -12.87 -1.23
C ASP A 308 19.98 -11.62 -1.85
N GLY A 309 19.83 -11.39 -3.17
CA GLY A 309 20.56 -10.37 -3.91
C GLY A 309 19.86 -9.02 -4.04
N ILE A 310 18.52 -8.98 -3.99
CA ILE A 310 17.74 -7.73 -4.12
C ILE A 310 17.25 -7.27 -2.75
N LEU A 311 16.78 -8.21 -1.90
CA LEU A 311 16.18 -7.88 -0.62
C LEU A 311 17.16 -8.01 0.56
N ASP A 312 18.41 -8.41 0.34
CA ASP A 312 19.40 -8.66 1.41
C ASP A 312 18.83 -9.56 2.53
N GLY A 313 18.02 -10.54 2.15
CA GLY A 313 17.33 -11.46 3.06
C GLY A 313 16.07 -10.91 3.73
N ALA A 314 15.70 -9.63 3.51
CA ALA A 314 14.49 -9.03 4.07
C ALA A 314 13.25 -9.39 3.26
N GLY A 315 12.87 -10.66 3.31
CA GLY A 315 11.73 -11.18 2.58
C GLY A 315 11.80 -12.69 2.40
N LYS A 316 10.93 -13.22 1.56
CA LYS A 316 10.88 -14.66 1.26
C LYS A 316 10.43 -14.92 -0.18
N PRO A 317 10.75 -16.10 -0.77
CA PRO A 317 10.22 -16.50 -2.06
C PRO A 317 8.68 -16.48 -2.08
N ALA A 318 8.09 -15.93 -3.13
CA ALA A 318 6.64 -15.91 -3.33
C ALA A 318 6.23 -16.94 -4.40
N TYR A 319 5.22 -17.75 -4.09
CA TYR A 319 4.66 -18.76 -4.99
C TYR A 319 3.19 -18.48 -5.33
N GLY A 320 2.64 -17.42 -4.77
CA GLY A 320 1.29 -16.96 -4.90
C GLY A 320 1.13 -15.66 -4.11
N PRO A 321 -0.08 -15.10 -4.01
CA PRO A 321 -0.33 -13.90 -3.24
C PRO A 321 -0.27 -14.14 -1.71
N VAL A 322 -0.32 -15.42 -1.29
CA VAL A 322 -0.33 -15.80 0.13
C VAL A 322 1.08 -16.20 0.57
N PRO A 323 1.66 -15.57 1.61
CA PRO A 323 2.97 -15.92 2.14
C PRO A 323 3.02 -17.36 2.67
N THR A 324 4.19 -18.01 2.57
CA THR A 324 4.39 -19.42 2.93
C THR A 324 4.18 -19.73 4.42
N ASP A 325 4.26 -18.74 5.30
CA ASP A 325 3.98 -18.85 6.74
C ASP A 325 2.53 -18.49 7.11
N SER A 326 1.70 -18.10 6.16
CA SER A 326 0.28 -17.88 6.38
C SER A 326 -0.48 -19.21 6.56
N PRO A 327 -1.49 -19.28 7.46
CA PRO A 327 -2.37 -20.44 7.55
C PRO A 327 -3.18 -20.70 6.27
N TRP A 328 -3.29 -19.71 5.39
CA TRP A 328 -3.98 -19.79 4.10
C TRP A 328 -3.08 -20.30 2.97
N PHE A 329 -1.78 -20.50 3.21
CA PHE A 329 -0.89 -21.04 2.19
C PHE A 329 -1.17 -22.52 1.91
N ALA A 330 -1.27 -22.89 0.64
CA ALA A 330 -1.47 -24.27 0.19
C ALA A 330 -0.11 -25.00 0.15
N LYS A 331 0.22 -25.73 1.20
CA LYS A 331 1.48 -26.50 1.26
C LYS A 331 1.64 -27.42 0.06
N GLY A 332 2.85 -27.49 -0.49
CA GLY A 332 3.19 -28.27 -1.67
C GLY A 332 2.93 -27.53 -3.00
N THR A 333 2.64 -26.22 -2.95
CA THR A 333 2.59 -25.37 -4.15
C THR A 333 3.89 -24.59 -4.36
N GLU A 334 4.90 -24.79 -3.53
CA GLU A 334 6.23 -24.24 -3.71
C GLU A 334 6.89 -24.83 -4.95
N ARG A 335 7.59 -24.01 -5.71
CA ARG A 335 8.29 -24.40 -6.94
C ARG A 335 9.79 -24.14 -6.81
N ALA A 336 10.56 -25.20 -6.91
CA ALA A 336 12.01 -25.07 -7.01
C ALA A 336 12.40 -24.46 -8.37
N HIS A 337 13.44 -23.64 -8.38
CA HIS A 337 14.09 -23.21 -9.61
C HIS A 337 14.65 -24.44 -10.35
N ASP A 338 14.18 -24.67 -11.58
CA ASP A 338 14.62 -25.77 -12.44
C ASP A 338 14.62 -25.37 -13.91
N LEU A 339 15.73 -24.81 -14.34
CA LEU A 339 15.92 -24.36 -15.71
C LEU A 339 15.78 -25.51 -16.73
N LYS A 340 16.31 -26.70 -16.40
CA LYS A 340 16.22 -27.86 -17.31
C LYS A 340 14.78 -28.32 -17.48
N LYS A 341 13.96 -28.27 -16.44
CA LYS A 341 12.53 -28.58 -16.53
C LYS A 341 11.79 -27.52 -17.33
N ALA A 342 12.13 -26.23 -17.14
CA ALA A 342 11.56 -25.14 -17.93
C ALA A 342 11.86 -25.31 -19.42
N GLU A 343 13.10 -25.65 -19.79
CA GLU A 343 13.49 -25.93 -21.16
C GLU A 343 12.71 -27.11 -21.76
N ARG A 344 12.59 -28.24 -21.02
CA ARG A 344 11.78 -29.39 -21.48
C ARG A 344 10.32 -29.03 -21.74
N ILE A 345 9.70 -28.25 -20.84
CA ILE A 345 8.30 -27.79 -21.03
C ILE A 345 8.15 -27.01 -22.36
N LEU A 346 9.13 -26.16 -22.68
CA LEU A 346 9.12 -25.37 -23.91
C LEU A 346 9.38 -26.27 -25.15
N ASP A 347 10.31 -27.21 -25.06
CA ASP A 347 10.60 -28.17 -26.13
C ASP A 347 9.36 -29.02 -26.46
N ASP A 348 8.72 -29.60 -25.43
CA ASP A 348 7.51 -30.43 -25.55
C ASP A 348 6.32 -29.63 -26.16
N ALA A 349 6.29 -28.31 -25.91
CA ALA A 349 5.28 -27.41 -26.46
C ALA A 349 5.62 -26.86 -27.86
N GLY A 350 6.75 -27.26 -28.46
CA GLY A 350 7.17 -26.87 -29.80
C GLY A 350 7.91 -25.53 -29.88
N TRP A 351 8.33 -24.96 -28.77
CA TRP A 351 9.18 -23.79 -28.73
C TRP A 351 10.65 -24.18 -28.96
N GLN A 352 11.12 -24.13 -30.20
CA GLN A 352 12.46 -24.58 -30.59
C GLN A 352 13.50 -23.47 -30.37
N LYS A 353 14.68 -23.83 -29.85
CA LYS A 353 15.77 -22.88 -29.59
C LYS A 353 16.45 -22.47 -30.89
N GLY A 354 16.45 -21.15 -31.18
CA GLY A 354 17.13 -20.58 -32.35
C GLY A 354 18.63 -20.38 -32.16
N GLU A 355 19.33 -20.02 -33.23
CA GLU A 355 20.79 -19.75 -33.22
C GLU A 355 21.19 -18.63 -32.25
N ASN A 356 20.34 -17.62 -32.07
CA ASN A 356 20.54 -16.52 -31.11
C ASN A 356 20.23 -16.90 -29.65
N GLY A 357 19.86 -18.17 -29.40
CA GLY A 357 19.48 -18.70 -28.10
C GLY A 357 18.04 -18.41 -27.70
N ILE A 358 17.30 -17.57 -28.45
CA ILE A 358 15.88 -17.31 -28.21
C ILE A 358 15.04 -18.36 -28.93
N ARG A 359 14.01 -18.86 -28.25
CA ARG A 359 13.10 -19.86 -28.78
C ARG A 359 12.11 -19.24 -29.74
N ALA A 360 11.60 -20.07 -30.67
CA ALA A 360 10.54 -19.67 -31.59
C ALA A 360 9.57 -20.83 -31.78
N LYS A 361 8.30 -20.51 -32.05
CA LYS A 361 7.23 -21.45 -32.41
C LYS A 361 6.44 -20.87 -33.58
N ASP A 362 6.28 -21.62 -34.65
CA ASP A 362 5.56 -21.18 -35.87
C ASP A 362 6.10 -19.85 -36.43
N GLY A 363 7.44 -19.69 -36.44
CA GLY A 363 8.13 -18.48 -36.87
C GLY A 363 8.06 -17.28 -35.92
N ARG A 364 7.36 -17.41 -34.78
CA ARG A 364 7.22 -16.36 -33.78
C ARG A 364 8.29 -16.52 -32.70
N PRO A 365 9.13 -15.52 -32.43
CA PRO A 365 10.09 -15.56 -31.34
C PRO A 365 9.39 -15.49 -29.97
N ALA A 366 9.93 -16.21 -29.00
CA ALA A 366 9.51 -16.13 -27.58
C ALA A 366 10.00 -14.80 -26.98
N SER A 367 9.32 -13.71 -27.31
CA SER A 367 9.69 -12.34 -26.91
C SER A 367 8.45 -11.55 -26.51
N PHE A 368 8.50 -10.88 -25.35
CA PHE A 368 7.43 -9.98 -24.89
C PHE A 368 8.00 -8.81 -24.08
N LYS A 369 7.17 -7.79 -23.84
CA LYS A 369 7.52 -6.62 -23.03
C LYS A 369 7.11 -6.81 -21.58
N LEU A 370 7.95 -6.27 -20.68
CA LEU A 370 7.68 -6.15 -19.25
C LEU A 370 7.87 -4.71 -18.82
N TRP A 371 6.79 -4.09 -18.37
CA TRP A 371 6.82 -2.74 -17.83
C TRP A 371 7.03 -2.74 -16.31
N TYR A 372 7.73 -1.71 -15.83
CA TYR A 372 7.75 -1.37 -14.40
C TYR A 372 7.56 0.14 -14.20
N LEU A 373 7.07 0.54 -13.01
CA LEU A 373 6.85 1.93 -12.66
C LEU A 373 8.17 2.69 -12.63
N ALA A 374 8.29 3.76 -13.41
CA ALA A 374 9.49 4.59 -13.47
C ALA A 374 9.82 5.19 -12.11
N GLY A 375 11.09 5.15 -11.72
CA GLY A 375 11.58 5.64 -10.43
C GLY A 375 11.51 4.62 -9.30
N ASP A 376 10.85 3.46 -9.49
CA ASP A 376 10.83 2.37 -8.52
C ASP A 376 12.03 1.44 -8.76
N LYS A 377 13.10 1.65 -8.01
CA LYS A 377 14.34 0.88 -8.13
C LYS A 377 14.14 -0.60 -7.79
N LEU A 378 13.32 -0.89 -6.78
CA LEU A 378 13.06 -2.27 -6.37
C LEU A 378 12.32 -3.06 -7.45
N ARG A 379 11.32 -2.44 -8.10
CA ARG A 379 10.65 -3.04 -9.27
C ARG A 379 11.59 -3.20 -10.45
N GLN A 380 12.49 -2.23 -10.69
CA GLN A 380 13.50 -2.33 -11.74
C GLN A 380 14.42 -3.55 -11.54
N GLU A 381 14.96 -3.73 -10.34
CA GLU A 381 15.86 -4.83 -10.01
C GLU A 381 15.18 -6.20 -10.19
N HIS A 382 13.93 -6.34 -9.72
CA HIS A 382 13.13 -7.56 -9.95
C HIS A 382 12.85 -7.82 -11.43
N ALA A 383 12.51 -6.78 -12.21
CA ALA A 383 12.24 -6.92 -13.64
C ALA A 383 13.47 -7.37 -14.42
N LEU A 384 14.65 -6.82 -14.10
CA LEU A 384 15.92 -7.21 -14.73
C LEU A 384 16.34 -8.63 -14.35
N ALA A 385 16.17 -9.02 -13.08
CA ALA A 385 16.45 -10.38 -12.62
C ALA A 385 15.52 -11.39 -13.30
N PHE A 386 14.22 -11.10 -13.36
CA PHE A 386 13.25 -11.93 -14.09
C PHE A 386 13.62 -12.08 -15.56
N ALA A 387 13.96 -10.98 -16.25
CA ALA A 387 14.35 -11.02 -17.65
C ALA A 387 15.63 -11.84 -17.88
N SER A 388 16.59 -11.75 -16.96
CA SER A 388 17.81 -12.56 -16.99
C SER A 388 17.52 -14.07 -16.88
N ASP A 389 16.64 -14.47 -15.96
CA ASP A 389 16.26 -15.88 -15.78
C ASP A 389 15.43 -16.39 -16.95
N ALA A 390 14.49 -15.61 -17.47
CA ALA A 390 13.71 -15.93 -18.66
C ALA A 390 14.62 -16.18 -19.88
N LYS A 391 15.67 -15.36 -20.05
CA LYS A 391 16.64 -15.48 -21.14
C LYS A 391 17.41 -16.82 -21.07
N LYS A 392 17.74 -17.31 -19.89
CA LYS A 392 18.38 -18.62 -19.71
C LYS A 392 17.50 -19.76 -20.25
N ALA A 393 16.18 -19.62 -20.12
CA ALA A 393 15.21 -20.57 -20.70
C ALA A 393 14.96 -20.35 -22.22
N GLY A 394 15.55 -19.31 -22.81
CA GLY A 394 15.38 -18.96 -24.22
C GLY A 394 14.19 -18.03 -24.48
N ILE A 395 13.73 -17.28 -23.50
CA ILE A 395 12.64 -16.30 -23.64
C ILE A 395 13.21 -14.90 -23.45
N GLU A 396 13.03 -14.03 -24.45
CA GLU A 396 13.44 -12.62 -24.38
C GLU A 396 12.37 -11.78 -23.69
N VAL A 397 12.76 -11.06 -22.65
CA VAL A 397 11.89 -10.09 -21.97
C VAL A 397 12.47 -8.69 -22.16
N LYS A 398 11.74 -7.83 -22.86
CA LYS A 398 12.12 -6.44 -23.12
C LYS A 398 11.61 -5.59 -21.97
N VAL A 399 12.51 -5.20 -21.08
CA VAL A 399 12.17 -4.42 -19.88
C VAL A 399 12.06 -2.94 -20.26
N GLU A 400 10.93 -2.33 -19.94
CA GLU A 400 10.63 -0.92 -20.18
C GLU A 400 10.12 -0.27 -18.89
N SER A 401 10.26 1.06 -18.76
CA SER A 401 9.74 1.81 -17.62
C SER A 401 8.86 2.98 -18.06
N GLY A 402 7.86 3.31 -17.27
CA GLY A 402 6.97 4.44 -17.53
C GLY A 402 6.10 4.78 -16.31
N PRO A 403 5.42 5.92 -16.35
CA PRO A 403 4.35 6.22 -15.41
C PRO A 403 3.12 5.34 -15.68
N TRP A 404 2.20 5.24 -14.71
CA TRP A 404 1.00 4.39 -14.85
C TRP A 404 0.15 4.77 -16.08
N GLU A 405 0.09 6.05 -16.44
CA GLU A 405 -0.65 6.54 -17.63
C GLU A 405 -0.11 5.94 -18.92
N ALA A 406 1.19 5.63 -18.98
CA ALA A 406 1.80 4.95 -20.12
C ALA A 406 1.68 3.42 -20.04
N ILE A 407 1.66 2.84 -18.85
CA ILE A 407 1.59 1.39 -18.62
C ILE A 407 0.18 0.86 -18.84
N MET A 408 -0.83 1.49 -18.22
CA MET A 408 -2.21 0.97 -18.17
C MET A 408 -2.81 0.66 -19.56
N PRO A 409 -2.66 1.50 -20.59
CA PRO A 409 -3.20 1.18 -21.93
C PRO A 409 -2.62 -0.08 -22.56
N ASN A 410 -1.41 -0.48 -22.15
CA ASN A 410 -0.68 -1.62 -22.71
C ASN A 410 -0.87 -2.92 -21.92
N MET A 411 -1.44 -2.88 -20.70
CA MET A 411 -1.60 -4.06 -19.82
C MET A 411 -2.40 -5.21 -20.41
N LYS A 412 -3.13 -4.98 -21.52
CA LYS A 412 -3.86 -6.05 -22.22
C LYS A 412 -2.92 -7.09 -22.83
N THR A 413 -1.77 -6.66 -23.31
CA THR A 413 -0.83 -7.49 -24.07
C THR A 413 0.59 -7.48 -23.51
N ASP A 414 0.97 -6.46 -22.78
CA ASP A 414 2.30 -6.34 -22.20
C ASP A 414 2.27 -6.75 -20.72
N ALA A 415 3.29 -7.46 -20.29
CA ALA A 415 3.48 -7.82 -18.90
C ALA A 415 3.81 -6.59 -18.05
N VAL A 416 3.45 -6.63 -16.76
CA VAL A 416 3.75 -5.57 -15.79
C VAL A 416 4.36 -6.19 -14.54
N LEU A 417 5.43 -5.58 -14.03
CA LEU A 417 5.91 -5.86 -12.69
C LEU A 417 5.01 -5.13 -11.68
N ALA A 418 4.08 -5.86 -11.13
CA ALA A 418 3.09 -5.39 -10.18
C ALA A 418 3.48 -5.75 -8.73
N GLY A 419 2.77 -5.17 -7.79
CA GLY A 419 2.76 -5.54 -6.37
C GLY A 419 1.32 -5.64 -5.87
N GLY A 420 1.15 -6.29 -4.76
CA GLY A 420 -0.13 -6.45 -4.07
C GLY A 420 0.07 -7.14 -2.74
N GLY A 421 -0.99 -7.43 -2.05
CA GLY A 421 -0.98 -8.19 -0.81
C GLY A 421 -1.89 -7.62 0.26
N SER A 422 -2.74 -8.46 0.84
CA SER A 422 -3.61 -8.13 1.96
C SER A 422 -3.53 -9.21 3.04
N PRO A 423 -3.21 -8.85 4.29
CA PRO A 423 -3.16 -9.79 5.40
C PRO A 423 -4.54 -10.14 5.97
N ALA A 424 -5.57 -9.35 5.65
CA ALA A 424 -6.86 -9.45 6.31
C ALA A 424 -7.61 -10.73 5.92
N ASP A 425 -7.75 -11.00 4.64
CA ASP A 425 -8.43 -12.21 4.15
C ASP A 425 -7.90 -12.63 2.77
N PRO A 426 -7.73 -13.94 2.48
CA PRO A 426 -7.24 -14.42 1.19
C PRO A 426 -8.16 -14.08 0.00
N ASP A 427 -9.43 -13.76 0.22
CA ASP A 427 -10.34 -13.30 -0.80
C ASP A 427 -9.89 -11.98 -1.44
N PHE A 428 -9.29 -11.10 -0.65
CA PHE A 428 -8.93 -9.75 -1.07
C PHE A 428 -7.83 -9.72 -2.12
N ASP A 429 -6.97 -10.73 -2.12
CA ASP A 429 -5.97 -10.91 -3.17
C ASP A 429 -6.48 -11.86 -4.25
N GLN A 430 -6.86 -13.09 -3.87
CA GLN A 430 -7.07 -14.14 -4.86
C GLN A 430 -8.28 -13.86 -5.77
N TYR A 431 -9.38 -13.33 -5.22
CA TYR A 431 -10.55 -13.01 -6.04
C TYR A 431 -10.27 -11.84 -7.00
N LEU A 432 -9.67 -10.77 -6.51
CA LEU A 432 -9.36 -9.60 -7.33
C LEU A 432 -8.35 -9.90 -8.43
N LEU A 433 -7.35 -10.75 -8.14
CA LEU A 433 -6.32 -11.09 -9.11
C LEU A 433 -6.78 -12.09 -10.17
N LEU A 434 -7.72 -12.99 -9.85
CA LEU A 434 -7.89 -14.22 -10.63
C LEU A 434 -9.29 -14.43 -11.20
N HIS A 435 -10.34 -13.82 -10.60
CA HIS A 435 -11.70 -14.05 -11.08
C HIS A 435 -11.91 -13.40 -12.45
N SER A 436 -12.42 -14.19 -13.41
CA SER A 436 -12.52 -13.78 -14.83
C SER A 436 -13.43 -12.56 -15.04
N SER A 437 -14.47 -12.37 -14.20
CA SER A 437 -15.37 -11.20 -14.29
C SER A 437 -14.68 -9.86 -14.05
N LEU A 438 -13.47 -9.86 -13.47
CA LEU A 438 -12.68 -8.67 -13.17
C LEU A 438 -11.55 -8.43 -14.19
N ALA A 439 -11.54 -9.20 -15.29
CA ALA A 439 -10.49 -9.15 -16.29
C ALA A 439 -10.34 -7.76 -16.94
N GLY A 440 -9.28 -7.03 -16.53
CA GLY A 440 -8.96 -5.70 -17.06
C GLY A 440 -9.77 -4.56 -16.42
N ASP A 441 -10.35 -4.79 -15.25
CA ASP A 441 -10.95 -3.74 -14.42
C ASP A 441 -9.85 -3.11 -13.55
N GLY A 442 -9.25 -2.03 -14.02
CA GLY A 442 -8.14 -1.35 -13.36
C GLY A 442 -6.95 -2.28 -13.12
N PHE A 443 -6.57 -2.44 -11.86
CA PHE A 443 -5.52 -3.35 -11.42
C PHE A 443 -6.01 -4.77 -11.07
N ASN A 444 -7.32 -5.03 -11.21
CA ASN A 444 -7.90 -6.35 -11.00
C ASN A 444 -7.63 -7.24 -12.21
N ASN A 445 -7.37 -8.51 -11.97
CA ASN A 445 -7.08 -9.53 -12.97
C ASN A 445 -6.33 -8.98 -14.20
N MET A 446 -5.18 -8.35 -13.95
CA MET A 446 -4.35 -7.72 -14.99
C MET A 446 -3.89 -8.72 -16.07
N SER A 447 -3.73 -9.98 -15.71
CA SER A 447 -3.38 -11.05 -16.66
C SER A 447 -4.53 -11.47 -17.56
N ARG A 448 -5.75 -10.99 -17.32
CA ARG A 448 -6.98 -11.41 -18.00
C ARG A 448 -7.15 -12.92 -17.99
N TYR A 449 -6.81 -13.50 -16.85
CA TYR A 449 -6.91 -14.92 -16.60
C TYR A 449 -8.38 -15.34 -16.60
N ASP A 450 -8.67 -16.43 -17.29
CA ASP A 450 -10.01 -17.01 -17.39
C ASP A 450 -9.88 -18.51 -17.18
N ASN A 451 -10.31 -19.00 -16.01
CA ASN A 451 -10.29 -20.40 -15.65
C ASN A 451 -11.54 -20.73 -14.82
N PRO A 452 -12.53 -21.42 -15.38
CA PRO A 452 -13.79 -21.72 -14.69
C PRO A 452 -13.63 -22.52 -13.39
N LYS A 453 -12.55 -23.31 -13.25
CA LYS A 453 -12.28 -24.03 -11.99
C LYS A 453 -11.87 -23.06 -10.89
N VAL A 454 -11.02 -22.09 -11.25
CA VAL A 454 -10.56 -21.05 -10.32
C VAL A 454 -11.73 -20.14 -9.94
N ASP A 455 -12.52 -19.69 -10.89
CA ASP A 455 -13.72 -18.87 -10.64
C ASP A 455 -14.66 -19.57 -9.68
N LYS A 456 -14.97 -20.85 -9.94
CA LYS A 456 -15.84 -21.62 -9.06
C LYS A 456 -15.28 -21.74 -7.65
N ALA A 457 -14.00 -22.07 -7.52
CA ALA A 457 -13.36 -22.25 -6.20
C ALA A 457 -13.33 -20.93 -5.41
N LEU A 458 -13.08 -19.80 -6.07
CA LEU A 458 -13.13 -18.46 -5.47
C LEU A 458 -14.54 -18.11 -5.00
N VAL A 459 -15.56 -18.34 -5.84
CA VAL A 459 -16.96 -18.05 -5.51
C VAL A 459 -17.44 -18.92 -4.36
N ASP A 460 -17.12 -20.21 -4.37
CA ASP A 460 -17.51 -21.13 -3.30
C ASP A 460 -16.85 -20.74 -1.96
N ALA A 461 -15.54 -20.44 -1.98
CA ALA A 461 -14.79 -20.08 -0.79
C ALA A 461 -15.25 -18.77 -0.14
N ARG A 462 -15.65 -17.77 -0.92
CA ARG A 462 -16.09 -16.47 -0.39
C ARG A 462 -17.51 -16.47 0.16
N ARG A 463 -18.34 -17.46 -0.23
CA ARG A 463 -19.76 -17.54 0.12
C ARG A 463 -20.08 -18.45 1.31
N THR A 464 -19.08 -18.95 2.00
CA THR A 464 -19.26 -19.76 3.20
C THR A 464 -18.43 -19.20 4.36
N ASP A 465 -18.91 -19.33 5.58
CA ASP A 465 -18.21 -19.01 6.82
C ASP A 465 -17.44 -20.21 7.40
N ASP A 466 -17.66 -21.43 6.84
CA ASP A 466 -16.90 -22.61 7.21
C ASP A 466 -15.43 -22.45 6.82
N LYS A 467 -14.56 -22.29 7.82
CA LYS A 467 -13.12 -22.05 7.61
C LYS A 467 -12.43 -23.19 6.86
N ALA A 468 -12.88 -24.44 7.05
CA ALA A 468 -12.28 -25.59 6.36
C ALA A 468 -12.67 -25.59 4.88
N ALA A 469 -13.92 -25.32 4.56
CA ALA A 469 -14.40 -25.18 3.19
C ALA A 469 -13.71 -24.00 2.48
N ARG A 470 -13.58 -22.84 3.15
CA ARG A 470 -12.84 -21.69 2.62
C ARG A 470 -11.39 -22.06 2.33
N LYS A 471 -10.71 -22.68 3.30
CA LYS A 471 -9.31 -23.12 3.13
C LYS A 471 -9.15 -24.07 1.95
N ALA A 472 -10.05 -25.04 1.81
CA ALA A 472 -10.03 -26.01 0.70
C ALA A 472 -10.23 -25.31 -0.66
N GLY A 473 -11.11 -24.32 -0.74
CA GLY A 473 -11.33 -23.52 -1.95
C GLY A 473 -10.07 -22.72 -2.35
N TYR A 474 -9.49 -21.96 -1.42
CA TYR A 474 -8.26 -21.20 -1.71
C TYR A 474 -7.05 -22.09 -1.96
N ASP A 475 -6.97 -23.27 -1.35
CA ASP A 475 -5.96 -24.27 -1.67
C ASP A 475 -6.09 -24.80 -3.10
N ALA A 476 -7.33 -25.04 -3.55
CA ALA A 476 -7.60 -25.48 -4.91
C ALA A 476 -7.16 -24.43 -5.93
N VAL A 477 -7.43 -23.14 -5.67
CA VAL A 477 -6.94 -22.02 -6.49
C VAL A 477 -5.42 -22.02 -6.58
N GLN A 478 -4.72 -22.06 -5.45
CA GLN A 478 -3.26 -22.04 -5.41
C GLN A 478 -2.64 -23.27 -6.13
N ARG A 479 -3.27 -24.45 -6.05
CA ARG A 479 -2.84 -25.65 -6.79
C ARG A 479 -3.05 -25.51 -8.29
N GLU A 480 -4.17 -24.96 -8.74
CA GLU A 480 -4.41 -24.74 -10.17
C GLU A 480 -3.37 -23.76 -10.77
N LEU A 481 -2.93 -22.75 -10.00
CA LEU A 481 -1.86 -21.83 -10.42
C LEU A 481 -0.48 -22.48 -10.58
N VAL A 482 -0.23 -23.68 -10.00
CA VAL A 482 1.00 -24.44 -10.28
C VAL A 482 0.99 -24.96 -11.71
N ASP A 483 -0.16 -25.40 -12.18
CA ASP A 483 -0.31 -25.95 -13.52
C ASP A 483 -0.61 -24.89 -14.57
N ASP A 484 -1.30 -23.80 -14.20
CA ASP A 484 -1.72 -22.74 -15.09
C ASP A 484 -1.47 -21.35 -14.45
N PRO A 485 -0.21 -20.93 -14.34
CA PRO A 485 0.11 -19.66 -13.68
C PRO A 485 -0.38 -18.45 -14.48
N ALA A 486 -1.21 -17.64 -13.84
CA ALA A 486 -1.64 -16.33 -14.37
C ALA A 486 -0.58 -15.25 -14.15
N TYR A 487 0.29 -15.47 -13.17
CA TYR A 487 1.34 -14.56 -12.71
C TYR A 487 2.59 -15.36 -12.34
N VAL A 488 3.76 -14.75 -12.43
CA VAL A 488 4.97 -15.26 -11.79
C VAL A 488 5.22 -14.43 -10.54
N PHE A 489 4.86 -14.97 -9.38
CA PHE A 489 5.19 -14.37 -8.09
C PHE A 489 6.68 -14.54 -7.82
N LEU A 490 7.34 -13.47 -7.40
CA LEU A 490 8.80 -13.41 -7.23
C LEU A 490 9.19 -13.46 -5.75
N THR A 491 8.82 -12.44 -4.99
CA THR A 491 9.17 -12.30 -3.58
C THR A 491 8.02 -11.71 -2.78
N HIS A 492 7.88 -12.11 -1.51
CA HIS A 492 7.25 -11.31 -0.47
C HIS A 492 8.33 -10.48 0.21
N ILE A 493 8.02 -9.21 0.52
CA ILE A 493 8.99 -8.23 0.99
C ILE A 493 8.68 -7.89 2.44
N ASP A 494 9.67 -7.91 3.32
CA ASP A 494 9.53 -7.32 4.65
C ASP A 494 9.83 -5.82 4.55
N HIS A 495 8.98 -4.98 5.16
CA HIS A 495 9.24 -3.54 5.20
C HIS A 495 10.17 -3.19 6.36
N LEU A 496 11.26 -2.50 6.05
CA LEU A 496 12.25 -2.11 7.05
C LEU A 496 12.08 -0.65 7.43
N TYR A 497 11.95 -0.43 8.72
CA TYR A 497 11.83 0.89 9.32
C TYR A 497 13.03 1.16 10.21
N VAL A 498 13.61 2.34 10.07
CA VAL A 498 14.66 2.83 10.98
C VAL A 498 14.12 4.04 11.72
N LEU A 499 14.17 4.01 13.05
CA LEU A 499 13.63 5.04 13.92
C LEU A 499 14.66 5.48 14.96
N LYS A 500 14.58 6.74 15.41
CA LYS A 500 15.27 7.18 16.62
C LYS A 500 14.79 6.36 17.82
N ASP A 501 15.72 5.89 18.63
CA ASP A 501 15.41 5.10 19.84
C ASP A 501 15.02 6.01 21.00
N ARG A 502 14.00 6.83 20.79
CA ARG A 502 13.44 7.76 21.79
C ARG A 502 11.94 7.55 22.07
N TRP A 503 11.38 6.48 21.52
CA TRP A 503 9.96 6.19 21.66
C TRP A 503 9.74 4.85 22.36
N LYS A 504 8.82 4.84 23.35
CA LYS A 504 8.25 3.64 23.96
C LYS A 504 6.90 3.32 23.33
N ASP A 505 6.40 2.11 23.60
CA ASP A 505 5.10 1.60 23.13
C ASP A 505 4.95 1.56 21.59
N LEU A 506 6.09 1.55 20.91
CA LEU A 506 6.20 1.44 19.48
C LEU A 506 6.18 -0.04 19.10
N THR A 507 5.19 -0.43 18.31
CA THR A 507 5.02 -1.79 17.78
C THR A 507 4.84 -1.73 16.27
N THR A 508 5.07 -2.83 15.57
CA THR A 508 4.74 -2.96 14.15
C THR A 508 3.43 -3.71 13.99
N GLN A 509 2.64 -3.30 13.01
CA GLN A 509 1.49 -4.06 12.54
C GLN A 509 1.95 -4.92 11.35
N VAL A 510 1.27 -6.06 11.09
CA VAL A 510 1.43 -6.79 9.82
C VAL A 510 0.86 -5.93 8.69
N GLU A 511 1.62 -5.78 7.60
CA GLU A 511 1.27 -4.80 6.58
C GLU A 511 0.67 -5.43 5.32
N PRO A 512 -0.32 -4.76 4.72
CA PRO A 512 -0.71 -5.00 3.35
C PRO A 512 0.34 -4.44 2.37
N HIS A 513 0.10 -4.58 1.09
CA HIS A 513 0.75 -3.74 0.09
C HIS A 513 0.31 -2.29 0.29
N ASP A 514 1.03 -1.59 1.14
CA ASP A 514 0.76 -0.20 1.50
C ASP A 514 1.91 0.70 1.04
N HIS A 515 1.54 1.92 0.73
CA HIS A 515 2.50 2.96 0.38
C HIS A 515 3.00 3.77 1.59
N GLY A 516 2.85 3.20 2.80
CA GLY A 516 3.52 3.67 4.02
C GLY A 516 2.90 4.89 4.70
N LEU A 517 1.59 5.14 4.50
CA LEU A 517 0.95 6.32 5.10
C LEU A 517 0.60 6.17 6.58
N ALA A 518 0.18 5.00 7.02
CA ALA A 518 -0.25 4.79 8.40
C ALA A 518 -0.13 3.34 8.87
N SER A 519 0.73 2.55 8.23
CA SER A 519 1.03 1.15 8.57
C SER A 519 2.42 1.00 9.19
N GLY A 520 2.88 -0.21 9.39
CA GLY A 520 4.12 -0.50 10.06
C GLY A 520 4.15 0.05 11.48
N PRO A 521 5.23 0.71 11.89
CA PRO A 521 5.30 1.33 13.20
C PRO A 521 4.43 2.60 13.33
N TRP A 522 3.95 3.19 12.22
CA TRP A 522 3.10 4.38 12.27
C TRP A 522 1.64 4.08 12.67
N TRP A 523 1.24 2.80 12.66
CA TRP A 523 -0.14 2.40 12.92
C TRP A 523 -0.66 2.81 14.31
N ASN A 524 0.22 2.88 15.32
CA ASN A 524 -0.14 3.28 16.69
C ASN A 524 0.65 4.50 17.19
N VAL A 525 1.00 5.44 16.29
CA VAL A 525 1.77 6.65 16.65
C VAL A 525 1.08 7.49 17.74
N GLU A 526 -0.23 7.40 17.86
CA GLU A 526 -1.03 8.03 18.91
C GLU A 526 -0.66 7.54 20.33
N ASP A 527 -0.17 6.32 20.45
CA ASP A 527 0.20 5.68 21.72
C ASP A 527 1.67 5.89 22.10
N TRP A 528 2.52 6.30 21.15
CA TRP A 528 3.94 6.46 21.39
C TRP A 528 4.23 7.43 22.53
N GLN A 529 5.15 7.04 23.41
CA GLN A 529 5.60 7.86 24.52
C GLN A 529 7.08 8.17 24.37
N PRO A 530 7.54 9.40 24.71
CA PRO A 530 8.95 9.70 24.81
C PRO A 530 9.63 8.74 25.80
N ALA A 531 10.77 8.17 25.41
CA ALA A 531 11.64 7.46 26.34
C ALA A 531 12.24 8.50 27.28
N THR A 532 12.01 8.35 28.59
CA THR A 532 12.57 9.21 29.66
C THR A 532 14.07 9.01 29.79
#